data_a81c59f9cee7d4932b1f69656e8006a5
#
_entry.id   a81c59f9cee7d4932b1f69656e8006a5
#
_cell.length_a   1.000
_cell.length_b   1.000
_cell.length_c   1.000
_cell.angle_alpha   90.00
_cell.angle_beta   90.00
_cell.angle_gamma   90.00
#
_symmetry.space_group_name_H-M   'P 1'
#
loop_
_entity.id
_entity.type
_entity.pdbx_description
1 polymer ?
#
loop_
_entity_poly.entity_id
_entity_poly.type
_entity_poly.pdbx_seq_one_letter_code
_entity_poly.pdbx_strand_id
1 'polypeptide(L)'
;MKLTKFLYSVVLALFIGLAANLVFGVNAYAVAGGVLAAGAVMPYVTKQIANEAGVLSITVQIWQKHIEEEIFKDNSFMRKSHNADEYVLGGKIVHIPQSGGSGAVVKNRTSLPATIRQRTDTTVLYALDAFTTDPVLIPNVETKELTYDKRNSVLGEDMDNIKQEVAEQTLHNWVQSPLLAGVAATALPAANKFLTTGASVAAQAPMTGNRNAASRTDLQILQNYFRTINRWIEGKMHIMLPPAFLMEMYPADSIITATLMQSVTEAERRSGVLLKDQGFNIMSRSSVITTTAAGVVRAPGEAGGVTDGLAAIAWYEESVELAMGTIDAFEKLKDPQFYGDVYSFEVRVGGRARRSDYKGIAILRQATPA
;
A
#
# COMPACT_ATOMS: atom_id res chain seq x y z
N MET A 1 11.75 44.45 -32.49
CA MET A 1 12.48 43.64 -31.50
C MET A 1 13.19 42.37 -32.06
N LYS A 2 12.72 41.74 -33.14
CA LYS A 2 13.40 40.59 -33.76
C LYS A 2 14.64 40.96 -34.60
N LEU A 3 14.59 42.08 -35.32
CA LEU A 3 15.67 42.51 -36.20
C LEU A 3 16.92 42.99 -35.41
N THR A 4 16.71 43.68 -34.29
CA THR A 4 17.80 44.16 -33.44
C THR A 4 18.55 43.00 -32.75
N LYS A 5 17.85 41.94 -32.35
CA LYS A 5 18.46 40.73 -31.78
C LYS A 5 19.27 39.96 -32.83
N PHE A 6 18.77 39.89 -34.07
CA PHE A 6 19.48 39.25 -35.17
C PHE A 6 20.77 40.01 -35.53
N LEU A 7 20.69 41.33 -35.65
CA LEU A 7 21.87 42.16 -35.91
C LEU A 7 22.93 42.02 -34.81
N TYR A 8 22.48 41.96 -33.54
CA TYR A 8 23.39 41.77 -32.42
C TYR A 8 24.09 40.38 -32.46
N SER A 9 23.37 39.31 -32.82
CA SER A 9 23.95 37.98 -32.95
C SER A 9 24.96 37.88 -34.09
N VAL A 10 24.73 38.57 -35.21
CA VAL A 10 25.65 38.64 -36.34
C VAL A 10 26.93 39.36 -35.96
N VAL A 11 26.80 40.51 -35.29
CA VAL A 11 27.96 41.28 -34.81
C VAL A 11 28.79 40.49 -33.81
N LEU A 12 28.14 39.83 -32.88
CA LEU A 12 28.82 39.00 -31.88
C LEU A 12 29.55 37.81 -32.54
N ALA A 13 28.92 37.10 -33.49
CA ALA A 13 29.53 35.99 -34.20
C ALA A 13 30.73 36.43 -35.03
N LEU A 14 30.69 37.62 -35.68
CA LEU A 14 31.83 38.20 -36.39
C LEU A 14 32.97 38.52 -35.42
N PHE A 15 32.65 39.05 -34.24
CA PHE A 15 33.65 39.36 -33.22
C PHE A 15 34.37 38.10 -32.70
N ILE A 16 33.61 37.01 -32.45
CA ILE A 16 34.16 35.73 -32.06
C ILE A 16 35.02 35.12 -33.17
N GLY A 17 34.58 35.21 -34.43
CA GLY A 17 35.34 34.75 -35.59
C GLY A 17 36.67 35.52 -35.77
N LEU A 18 36.67 36.84 -35.57
CA LEU A 18 37.88 37.66 -35.64
C LEU A 18 38.86 37.34 -34.51
N ALA A 19 38.34 37.13 -33.29
CA ALA A 19 39.15 36.73 -32.13
C ALA A 19 39.80 35.34 -32.34
N ALA A 20 39.03 34.40 -32.87
CA ALA A 20 39.54 33.06 -33.19
C ALA A 20 40.60 33.08 -34.30
N ASN A 21 40.46 33.95 -35.28
CA ASN A 21 41.48 34.13 -36.32
C ASN A 21 42.80 34.67 -35.72
N LEU A 22 42.68 35.62 -34.80
CA LEU A 22 43.84 36.26 -34.17
C LEU A 22 44.59 35.31 -33.23
N VAL A 23 43.89 34.44 -32.55
CA VAL A 23 44.47 33.52 -31.56
C VAL A 23 44.93 32.17 -32.17
N PHE A 24 44.12 31.65 -33.10
CA PHE A 24 44.30 30.27 -33.62
C PHE A 24 44.60 30.23 -35.13
N GLY A 25 44.66 31.36 -35.83
CA GLY A 25 44.91 31.41 -37.26
C GLY A 25 43.84 30.78 -38.16
N VAL A 26 42.62 30.58 -37.65
CA VAL A 26 41.50 29.95 -38.38
C VAL A 26 40.72 31.00 -39.17
N ASN A 27 40.13 30.60 -40.28
CA ASN A 27 39.35 31.51 -41.11
C ASN A 27 38.15 32.12 -40.33
N ALA A 28 38.21 33.45 -40.10
CA ALA A 28 37.22 34.19 -39.31
C ALA A 28 35.78 34.00 -39.79
N TYR A 29 35.58 33.94 -41.11
CA TYR A 29 34.26 33.77 -41.72
C TYR A 29 33.67 32.35 -41.50
N ALA A 30 34.54 31.32 -41.49
CA ALA A 30 34.12 29.96 -41.22
C ALA A 30 33.67 29.79 -39.77
N VAL A 31 34.37 30.36 -38.80
CA VAL A 31 34.02 30.34 -37.38
C VAL A 31 32.75 31.18 -37.14
N ALA A 32 32.63 32.37 -37.70
CA ALA A 32 31.45 33.19 -37.57
C ALA A 32 30.20 32.49 -38.16
N GLY A 33 30.36 31.86 -39.34
CA GLY A 33 29.29 31.05 -39.95
C GLY A 33 28.85 29.85 -39.08
N GLY A 34 29.80 29.14 -38.48
CA GLY A 34 29.54 28.07 -37.56
C GLY A 34 28.78 28.50 -36.29
N VAL A 35 29.17 29.66 -35.71
CA VAL A 35 28.48 30.20 -34.51
C VAL A 35 27.04 30.66 -34.84
N LEU A 36 26.83 31.27 -36.02
CA LEU A 36 25.48 31.63 -36.45
C LEU A 36 24.60 30.41 -36.74
N ALA A 37 25.16 29.39 -37.38
CA ALA A 37 24.44 28.15 -37.64
C ALA A 37 24.08 27.44 -36.33
N ALA A 38 25.00 27.32 -35.37
CA ALA A 38 24.76 26.77 -34.06
C ALA A 38 23.69 27.56 -33.28
N GLY A 39 23.77 28.91 -33.34
CA GLY A 39 22.77 29.78 -32.70
C GLY A 39 21.37 29.68 -33.28
N ALA A 40 21.23 29.32 -34.57
CA ALA A 40 19.95 29.07 -35.21
C ALA A 40 19.36 27.68 -34.89
N VAL A 41 20.20 26.67 -34.74
CA VAL A 41 19.78 25.26 -34.49
C VAL A 41 19.55 25.01 -33.02
N MET A 42 20.37 25.56 -32.12
CA MET A 42 20.29 25.33 -30.65
C MET A 42 18.88 25.56 -30.06
N PRO A 43 18.17 26.69 -30.34
CA PRO A 43 16.84 26.89 -29.77
C PRO A 43 15.80 25.89 -30.31
N TYR A 44 16.02 25.32 -31.49
CA TYR A 44 15.14 24.32 -32.05
C TYR A 44 15.34 22.96 -31.37
N VAL A 45 16.59 22.56 -31.17
CA VAL A 45 16.96 21.34 -30.47
C VAL A 45 16.55 21.40 -28.99
N THR A 46 16.83 22.50 -28.29
CA THR A 46 16.44 22.66 -26.89
C THR A 46 14.93 22.68 -26.70
N LYS A 47 14.15 23.24 -27.63
CA LYS A 47 12.70 23.24 -27.60
C LYS A 47 12.15 21.83 -27.82
N GLN A 48 12.77 21.05 -28.69
CA GLN A 48 12.34 19.66 -28.96
C GLN A 48 12.64 18.78 -27.78
N ILE A 49 13.83 18.87 -27.19
CA ILE A 49 14.19 18.13 -25.96
C ILE A 49 13.28 18.52 -24.79
N ALA A 50 12.98 19.80 -24.61
CA ALA A 50 12.08 20.26 -23.55
C ALA A 50 10.63 19.76 -23.75
N ASN A 51 10.15 19.67 -24.98
CA ASN A 51 8.84 19.13 -25.28
C ASN A 51 8.78 17.62 -25.01
N GLU A 52 9.80 16.87 -25.42
CA GLU A 52 9.86 15.42 -25.15
C GLU A 52 9.96 15.15 -23.64
N ALA A 53 10.81 15.86 -22.91
CA ALA A 53 10.91 15.76 -21.46
C ALA A 53 9.60 16.13 -20.76
N GLY A 54 8.91 17.14 -21.23
CA GLY A 54 7.59 17.52 -20.70
C GLY A 54 6.52 16.47 -20.92
N VAL A 55 6.48 15.85 -22.08
CA VAL A 55 5.53 14.76 -22.39
C VAL A 55 5.80 13.53 -21.54
N LEU A 56 7.07 13.14 -21.40
CA LEU A 56 7.48 12.01 -20.56
C LEU A 56 7.09 12.24 -19.09
N SER A 57 7.37 13.44 -18.56
CA SER A 57 7.01 13.79 -17.19
C SER A 57 5.49 13.71 -16.95
N ILE A 58 4.68 14.22 -17.87
CA ILE A 58 3.21 14.14 -17.78
C ILE A 58 2.74 12.68 -17.85
N THR A 59 3.32 11.87 -18.72
CA THR A 59 2.96 10.45 -18.86
C THR A 59 3.24 9.69 -17.57
N VAL A 60 4.42 9.87 -17.00
CA VAL A 60 4.79 9.24 -15.72
C VAL A 60 3.85 9.65 -14.59
N GLN A 61 3.51 10.94 -14.47
CA GLN A 61 2.56 11.43 -13.45
C GLN A 61 1.16 10.84 -13.62
N ILE A 62 0.68 10.65 -14.86
CA ILE A 62 -0.61 10.01 -15.13
C ILE A 62 -0.57 8.55 -14.69
N TRP A 63 0.50 7.83 -14.96
CA TRP A 63 0.67 6.45 -14.54
C TRP A 63 0.73 6.30 -13.01
N GLN A 64 1.51 7.13 -12.34
CA GLN A 64 1.60 7.13 -10.88
C GLN A 64 0.24 7.32 -10.23
N LYS A 65 -0.53 8.30 -10.69
CA LYS A 65 -1.88 8.55 -10.19
C LYS A 65 -2.83 7.39 -10.47
N HIS A 66 -2.74 6.78 -11.66
CA HIS A 66 -3.57 5.63 -12.02
C HIS A 66 -3.27 4.43 -11.14
N ILE A 67 -2.00 4.13 -10.87
CA ILE A 67 -1.58 3.06 -9.96
C ILE A 67 -2.15 3.29 -8.55
N GLU A 68 -2.04 4.51 -8.03
CA GLU A 68 -2.59 4.87 -6.72
C GLU A 68 -4.11 4.68 -6.67
N GLU A 69 -4.85 5.18 -7.65
CA GLU A 69 -6.29 5.04 -7.72
C GLU A 69 -6.71 3.55 -7.77
N GLU A 70 -6.01 2.74 -8.55
CA GLU A 70 -6.30 1.31 -8.71
C GLU A 70 -5.97 0.50 -7.46
N ILE A 71 -4.88 0.79 -6.75
CA ILE A 71 -4.54 0.10 -5.49
C ILE A 71 -5.70 0.20 -4.49
N PHE A 72 -6.32 1.38 -4.36
CA PHE A 72 -7.41 1.59 -3.43
C PHE A 72 -8.78 1.14 -3.93
N LYS A 73 -8.97 0.94 -5.24
CA LYS A 73 -10.25 0.61 -5.84
C LYS A 73 -10.81 -0.72 -5.33
N ASP A 74 -10.00 -1.77 -5.37
CA ASP A 74 -10.40 -3.13 -5.00
C ASP A 74 -10.02 -3.48 -3.54
N ASN A 75 -9.17 -2.67 -2.92
CA ASN A 75 -8.69 -2.82 -1.55
C ASN A 75 -9.17 -1.68 -0.65
N SER A 76 -10.47 -1.41 -0.67
CA SER A 76 -11.12 -0.33 0.08
C SER A 76 -10.89 -0.39 1.60
N PHE A 77 -10.59 -1.59 2.14
CA PHE A 77 -10.27 -1.77 3.56
C PHE A 77 -9.02 -0.99 3.98
N MET A 78 -8.07 -0.75 3.07
CA MET A 78 -6.85 0.00 3.35
C MET A 78 -7.17 1.44 3.78
N ARG A 79 -8.27 2.02 3.25
CA ARG A 79 -8.77 3.34 3.67
C ARG A 79 -9.43 3.34 5.06
N LYS A 80 -9.64 2.16 5.66
CA LYS A 80 -10.15 1.98 7.03
C LYS A 80 -9.02 1.82 8.04
N SER A 81 -7.95 2.55 7.81
CA SER A 81 -6.76 2.66 8.66
C SER A 81 -6.37 4.13 8.80
N HIS A 82 -5.54 4.41 9.78
CA HIS A 82 -4.96 5.75 9.93
C HIS A 82 -3.95 6.00 8.80
N ASN A 83 -4.10 7.12 8.10
CA ASN A 83 -3.15 7.50 7.05
C ASN A 83 -1.91 8.14 7.67
N ALA A 84 -0.73 7.66 7.31
CA ALA A 84 0.56 8.11 7.80
C ALA A 84 1.51 8.61 6.69
N ASP A 85 0.99 8.93 5.51
CA ASP A 85 1.79 9.36 4.35
C ASP A 85 2.63 10.61 4.68
N GLU A 86 2.11 11.51 5.50
CA GLU A 86 2.82 12.74 5.94
C GLU A 86 4.05 12.46 6.83
N TYR A 87 4.10 11.28 7.46
CA TYR A 87 5.17 10.92 8.41
C TYR A 87 6.30 10.09 7.80
N VAL A 88 6.27 9.87 6.49
CA VAL A 88 7.29 9.11 5.76
C VAL A 88 8.56 9.93 5.63
N LEU A 89 9.57 9.64 6.47
CA LEU A 89 10.86 10.32 6.44
C LEU A 89 11.80 9.68 5.42
N GLY A 90 12.21 10.48 4.44
CA GLY A 90 13.15 10.02 3.39
C GLY A 90 12.65 8.85 2.56
N GLY A 91 11.31 8.65 2.48
CA GLY A 91 10.67 7.60 1.69
C GLY A 91 10.87 6.17 2.20
N LYS A 92 11.38 5.97 3.44
CA LYS A 92 11.75 4.62 3.93
C LYS A 92 11.24 4.25 5.31
N ILE A 93 11.14 5.17 6.25
CA ILE A 93 10.87 4.86 7.66
C ILE A 93 9.79 5.79 8.20
N VAL A 94 8.85 5.21 8.95
CA VAL A 94 7.82 5.94 9.68
C VAL A 94 8.07 5.81 11.17
N HIS A 95 7.97 6.92 11.89
CA HIS A 95 8.13 7.01 13.34
C HIS A 95 6.78 7.28 14.01
N ILE A 96 6.32 6.36 14.85
CA ILE A 96 5.10 6.52 15.63
C ILE A 96 5.46 6.81 17.08
N PRO A 97 5.34 8.07 17.56
CA PRO A 97 5.56 8.37 18.96
C PRO A 97 4.44 7.74 19.81
N GLN A 98 4.83 7.02 20.86
CA GLN A 98 3.92 6.40 21.81
C GLN A 98 4.02 7.10 23.16
N SER A 99 2.90 7.62 23.63
CA SER A 99 2.83 8.17 24.96
C SER A 99 2.77 7.06 26.01
N GLY A 100 3.62 7.14 27.00
CA GLY A 100 3.55 6.28 28.19
C GLY A 100 2.21 6.46 28.92
N GLY A 101 1.79 5.43 29.64
CA GLY A 101 0.50 5.41 30.32
C GLY A 101 0.34 6.58 31.32
N SER A 102 -0.88 7.10 31.44
CA SER A 102 -1.23 8.09 32.47
C SER A 102 -1.18 7.48 33.88
N GLY A 103 -0.89 8.31 34.86
CA GLY A 103 -0.98 7.91 36.27
C GLY A 103 -2.43 7.63 36.70
N ALA A 104 -2.59 6.90 37.80
CA ALA A 104 -3.92 6.67 38.38
C ALA A 104 -4.57 7.97 38.84
N VAL A 105 -5.85 8.13 38.51
CA VAL A 105 -6.67 9.23 39.04
C VAL A 105 -7.21 8.82 40.39
N VAL A 106 -6.95 9.61 41.42
CA VAL A 106 -7.46 9.38 42.78
C VAL A 106 -8.52 10.41 43.08
N LYS A 107 -9.74 9.99 43.33
CA LYS A 107 -10.85 10.85 43.76
C LYS A 107 -10.66 11.23 45.26
N ASN A 108 -10.78 12.51 45.60
CA ASN A 108 -10.71 13.01 46.97
C ASN A 108 -9.46 12.51 47.69
N ARG A 109 -8.27 12.79 47.13
CA ARG A 109 -6.99 12.36 47.70
C ARG A 109 -6.79 12.93 49.12
N THR A 110 -6.61 12.03 50.08
CA THR A 110 -6.35 12.38 51.48
C THR A 110 -4.88 12.27 51.87
N SER A 111 -4.08 11.49 51.16
CA SER A 111 -2.65 11.34 51.41
C SER A 111 -1.83 12.34 50.59
N LEU A 112 -1.08 13.19 51.27
CA LEU A 112 -0.16 14.16 50.70
C LEU A 112 1.26 13.96 51.32
N PRO A 113 2.34 14.17 50.54
CA PRO A 113 2.39 14.60 49.15
C PRO A 113 1.98 13.51 48.17
N ALA A 114 1.38 13.91 47.03
CA ALA A 114 1.07 12.97 45.97
C ALA A 114 2.37 12.42 45.34
N THR A 115 2.36 11.14 44.97
CA THR A 115 3.53 10.51 44.30
C THR A 115 3.79 11.16 42.95
N ILE A 116 4.98 11.69 42.75
CA ILE A 116 5.43 12.21 41.46
C ILE A 116 5.79 11.03 40.58
N ARG A 117 5.22 11.01 39.38
CA ARG A 117 5.52 9.99 38.38
C ARG A 117 6.08 10.65 37.12
N GLN A 118 7.22 10.15 36.67
CA GLN A 118 7.74 10.49 35.34
C GLN A 118 7.09 9.62 34.30
N ARG A 119 6.61 10.23 33.22
CA ARG A 119 6.08 9.52 32.06
C ARG A 119 7.24 9.06 31.16
N THR A 120 7.21 7.81 30.74
CA THR A 120 8.19 7.25 29.80
C THR A 120 7.51 7.11 28.45
N ASP A 121 7.93 7.92 27.49
CA ASP A 121 7.44 7.84 26.11
C ASP A 121 8.38 6.95 25.29
N THR A 122 7.83 6.19 24.37
CA THR A 122 8.54 5.29 23.46
C THR A 122 8.20 5.60 22.02
N THR A 123 8.98 5.09 21.08
CA THR A 123 8.72 5.24 19.65
C THR A 123 8.63 3.85 19.01
N VAL A 124 7.63 3.64 18.19
CA VAL A 124 7.51 2.47 17.33
C VAL A 124 7.94 2.86 15.92
N LEU A 125 8.76 2.03 15.31
CA LEU A 125 9.32 2.24 13.98
C LEU A 125 8.87 1.14 13.04
N TYR A 126 8.65 1.48 11.77
CA TYR A 126 8.54 0.50 10.70
C TYR A 126 9.12 1.05 9.41
N ALA A 127 9.58 0.15 8.55
CA ALA A 127 10.03 0.48 7.20
C ALA A 127 8.90 0.28 6.20
N LEU A 128 8.97 0.98 5.08
CA LEU A 128 8.14 0.74 3.91
C LEU A 128 8.78 -0.39 3.09
N ASP A 129 7.97 -1.36 2.71
CA ASP A 129 8.35 -2.43 1.80
C ASP A 129 8.26 -1.92 0.35
N ALA A 130 9.21 -2.31 -0.49
CA ALA A 130 9.21 -1.99 -1.91
C ALA A 130 8.67 -3.19 -2.70
N PHE A 131 7.59 -2.97 -3.43
CA PHE A 131 6.97 -3.93 -4.33
C PHE A 131 7.35 -3.56 -5.75
N THR A 132 8.06 -4.44 -6.45
CA THR A 132 8.54 -4.20 -7.81
C THR A 132 8.02 -5.28 -8.74
N THR A 133 7.62 -4.90 -9.96
CA THR A 133 7.32 -5.87 -11.02
C THR A 133 8.58 -6.23 -11.79
N ASP A 134 8.62 -7.44 -12.31
CA ASP A 134 9.64 -7.82 -13.26
C ASP A 134 9.51 -6.96 -14.53
N PRO A 135 10.64 -6.51 -15.13
CA PRO A 135 10.57 -5.71 -16.35
C PRO A 135 9.93 -6.49 -17.51
N VAL A 136 8.88 -5.93 -18.09
CA VAL A 136 8.18 -6.54 -19.23
C VAL A 136 8.60 -5.88 -20.54
N LEU A 137 9.02 -6.70 -21.49
CA LEU A 137 9.39 -6.28 -22.83
C LEU A 137 8.17 -6.37 -23.76
N ILE A 138 7.87 -5.27 -24.44
CA ILE A 138 6.87 -5.21 -25.51
C ILE A 138 7.60 -4.96 -26.84
N PRO A 139 7.76 -5.99 -27.70
CA PRO A 139 8.46 -5.85 -28.98
C PRO A 139 7.73 -4.90 -29.93
N ASN A 140 8.48 -4.08 -30.67
CA ASN A 140 7.91 -3.13 -31.64
C ASN A 140 7.08 -3.80 -32.76
N VAL A 141 7.37 -5.03 -33.10
CA VAL A 141 6.61 -5.81 -34.10
C VAL A 141 5.19 -6.06 -33.59
N GLU A 142 5.05 -6.47 -32.33
CA GLU A 142 3.76 -6.79 -31.72
C GLU A 142 2.86 -5.55 -31.53
N THR A 143 3.44 -4.38 -31.25
CA THR A 143 2.68 -3.13 -31.13
C THR A 143 2.08 -2.65 -32.44
N LYS A 144 2.61 -3.08 -33.59
CA LYS A 144 2.14 -2.68 -34.93
C LYS A 144 1.20 -3.71 -35.57
N GLU A 145 1.33 -4.97 -35.23
CA GLU A 145 0.62 -6.08 -35.90
C GLU A 145 -0.62 -6.55 -35.14
N LEU A 146 -0.73 -6.26 -33.83
CA LEU A 146 -1.85 -6.71 -33.00
C LEU A 146 -3.04 -5.76 -33.06
N THR A 147 -4.22 -6.33 -33.18
CA THR A 147 -5.51 -5.61 -33.20
C THR A 147 -5.95 -5.11 -31.82
N TYR A 148 -5.32 -5.55 -30.73
CA TYR A 148 -5.64 -5.11 -29.36
C TYR A 148 -4.44 -4.40 -28.74
N ASP A 149 -4.71 -3.55 -27.77
CA ASP A 149 -3.70 -2.83 -27.04
C ASP A 149 -3.00 -3.74 -26.01
N LYS A 150 -2.03 -4.51 -26.48
CA LYS A 150 -1.23 -5.44 -25.66
C LYS A 150 -0.55 -4.71 -24.50
N ARG A 151 -0.15 -3.47 -24.73
CA ARG A 151 0.50 -2.65 -23.71
C ARG A 151 -0.41 -2.46 -22.49
N ASN A 152 -1.64 -2.02 -22.70
CA ASN A 152 -2.59 -1.82 -21.61
C ASN A 152 -2.99 -3.12 -20.92
N SER A 153 -3.07 -4.23 -21.66
CA SER A 153 -3.36 -5.54 -21.08
C SER A 153 -2.25 -6.03 -20.15
N VAL A 154 -0.99 -5.97 -20.58
CA VAL A 154 0.17 -6.42 -19.80
C VAL A 154 0.38 -5.54 -18.56
N LEU A 155 0.31 -4.22 -18.74
CA LEU A 155 0.46 -3.29 -17.61
C LEU A 155 -0.71 -3.38 -16.61
N GLY A 156 -1.91 -3.71 -17.09
CA GLY A 156 -3.07 -3.98 -16.23
C GLY A 156 -2.87 -5.22 -15.35
N GLU A 157 -2.34 -6.30 -15.91
CA GLU A 157 -2.06 -7.54 -15.18
C GLU A 157 -0.98 -7.34 -14.11
N ASP A 158 0.09 -6.62 -14.42
CA ASP A 158 1.14 -6.27 -13.46
C ASP A 158 0.59 -5.43 -12.30
N MET A 159 -0.31 -4.49 -12.59
CA MET A 159 -0.95 -3.68 -11.56
C MET A 159 -1.87 -4.51 -10.67
N ASP A 160 -2.61 -5.46 -11.21
CA ASP A 160 -3.47 -6.34 -10.41
C ASP A 160 -2.66 -7.22 -9.47
N ASN A 161 -1.51 -7.73 -9.92
CA ASN A 161 -0.58 -8.48 -9.08
C ASN A 161 -0.02 -7.63 -7.93
N ILE A 162 0.41 -6.39 -8.21
CA ILE A 162 0.87 -5.46 -7.15
C ILE A 162 -0.24 -5.19 -6.14
N LYS A 163 -1.48 -4.93 -6.59
CA LYS A 163 -2.62 -4.69 -5.69
C LYS A 163 -2.85 -5.84 -4.73
N GLN A 164 -2.81 -7.06 -5.25
CA GLN A 164 -3.01 -8.24 -4.44
C GLN A 164 -1.92 -8.39 -3.39
N GLU A 165 -0.66 -8.32 -3.79
CA GLU A 165 0.49 -8.49 -2.91
C GLU A 165 0.55 -7.39 -1.82
N VAL A 166 0.36 -6.13 -2.20
CA VAL A 166 0.31 -4.98 -1.27
C VAL A 166 -0.79 -5.17 -0.23
N ALA A 167 -1.96 -5.64 -0.64
CA ALA A 167 -3.07 -5.84 0.29
C ALA A 167 -2.82 -6.99 1.26
N GLU A 168 -2.26 -8.11 0.80
CA GLU A 168 -1.91 -9.25 1.65
C GLU A 168 -0.82 -8.89 2.65
N GLN A 169 0.22 -8.22 2.18
CA GLN A 169 1.30 -7.76 3.05
C GLN A 169 0.82 -6.73 4.08
N THR A 170 -0.10 -5.84 3.71
CA THR A 170 -0.69 -4.86 4.64
C THR A 170 -1.43 -5.57 5.78
N LEU A 171 -2.29 -6.55 5.47
CA LEU A 171 -3.02 -7.32 6.49
C LEU A 171 -2.05 -8.09 7.40
N HIS A 172 -1.01 -8.69 6.82
CA HIS A 172 0.02 -9.38 7.58
C HIS A 172 0.77 -8.42 8.53
N ASN A 173 1.20 -7.25 8.03
CA ASN A 173 1.94 -6.26 8.80
C ASN A 173 1.13 -5.64 9.95
N TRP A 174 -0.20 -5.61 9.86
CA TRP A 174 -1.06 -5.18 10.97
C TRP A 174 -1.07 -6.17 12.12
N VAL A 175 -0.84 -7.46 11.87
CA VAL A 175 -0.85 -8.53 12.87
C VAL A 175 0.55 -8.88 13.35
N GLN A 176 1.52 -8.82 12.45
CA GLN A 176 2.92 -9.09 12.73
C GLN A 176 3.75 -7.93 12.21
N SER A 177 4.54 -7.30 13.08
CA SER A 177 5.32 -6.16 12.64
C SER A 177 6.33 -6.55 11.56
N PRO A 178 6.51 -5.70 10.53
CA PRO A 178 7.54 -5.92 9.53
C PRO A 178 8.93 -5.99 10.16
N LEU A 179 9.80 -6.80 9.56
CA LEU A 179 11.19 -6.92 9.99
C LEU A 179 11.93 -5.62 9.65
N LEU A 180 12.49 -4.98 10.65
CA LEU A 180 13.38 -3.84 10.49
C LEU A 180 14.72 -4.16 11.17
N ALA A 181 15.81 -3.93 10.47
CA ALA A 181 17.15 -4.18 11.01
C ALA A 181 17.36 -3.44 12.34
N GLY A 182 17.73 -4.17 13.38
CA GLY A 182 17.93 -3.64 14.73
C GLY A 182 16.66 -3.46 15.57
N VAL A 183 15.47 -3.79 15.05
CA VAL A 183 14.21 -3.76 15.79
C VAL A 183 13.66 -5.19 15.89
N ALA A 184 13.37 -5.63 17.12
CA ALA A 184 12.76 -6.94 17.31
C ALA A 184 11.36 -7.00 16.67
N ALA A 185 11.11 -8.03 15.86
CA ALA A 185 9.78 -8.28 15.32
C ALA A 185 8.81 -8.54 16.49
N THR A 186 7.67 -7.87 16.46
CA THR A 186 6.59 -8.09 17.43
C THR A 186 5.41 -8.75 16.74
N ALA A 187 4.84 -9.76 17.38
CA ALA A 187 3.65 -10.45 16.89
C ALA A 187 2.46 -10.18 17.82
N LEU A 188 1.26 -10.38 17.30
CA LEU A 188 0.03 -10.24 18.05
C LEU A 188 0.07 -11.11 19.33
N PRO A 189 -0.22 -10.54 20.52
CA PRO A 189 -0.26 -11.27 21.77
C PRO A 189 -1.29 -12.42 21.74
N ALA A 190 -1.07 -13.47 22.51
CA ALA A 190 -2.00 -14.60 22.60
C ALA A 190 -3.42 -14.18 23.07
N ALA A 191 -3.49 -13.16 23.93
CA ALA A 191 -4.77 -12.62 24.41
C ALA A 191 -5.65 -11.99 23.31
N ASN A 192 -5.07 -11.68 22.15
CA ASN A 192 -5.78 -11.08 21.00
C ASN A 192 -6.11 -12.14 19.92
N LYS A 193 -5.86 -13.44 20.21
CA LYS A 193 -6.09 -14.54 19.29
C LYS A 193 -7.25 -15.39 19.79
N PHE A 194 -8.36 -15.33 19.07
CA PHE A 194 -9.60 -16.06 19.41
C PHE A 194 -9.76 -17.27 18.51
N LEU A 195 -10.44 -18.29 19.02
CA LEU A 195 -10.73 -19.52 18.31
C LEU A 195 -12.20 -19.54 17.88
N THR A 196 -12.47 -20.10 16.72
CA THR A 196 -13.86 -20.34 16.25
C THR A 196 -14.56 -21.37 17.13
N THR A 197 -15.87 -21.16 17.37
CA THR A 197 -16.67 -21.98 18.29
C THR A 197 -17.81 -22.74 17.61
N GLY A 198 -17.96 -22.64 16.29
CA GLY A 198 -19.04 -23.28 15.54
C GLY A 198 -18.87 -24.79 15.38
N ALA A 199 -19.76 -25.40 14.62
CA ALA A 199 -19.75 -26.83 14.34
C ALA A 199 -18.47 -27.26 13.59
N SER A 200 -18.14 -28.54 13.69
CA SER A 200 -17.00 -29.11 12.94
C SER A 200 -17.32 -29.20 11.46
N VAL A 201 -16.46 -28.60 10.63
CA VAL A 201 -16.54 -28.60 9.16
C VAL A 201 -15.24 -29.08 8.56
N ALA A 202 -15.27 -29.58 7.32
CA ALA A 202 -14.06 -29.97 6.61
C ALA A 202 -13.17 -28.74 6.33
N ALA A 203 -11.87 -28.89 6.53
CA ALA A 203 -10.91 -27.83 6.23
C ALA A 203 -10.87 -27.57 4.71
N GLN A 204 -10.67 -26.31 4.33
CA GLN A 204 -10.50 -25.93 2.94
C GLN A 204 -9.07 -26.26 2.45
N ALA A 205 -8.93 -26.78 1.25
CA ALA A 205 -7.62 -27.08 0.67
C ALA A 205 -6.72 -25.81 0.64
N PRO A 206 -5.41 -25.94 0.88
CA PRO A 206 -4.59 -27.14 1.01
C PRO A 206 -4.62 -27.81 2.40
N MET A 207 -5.34 -27.28 3.36
CA MET A 207 -5.48 -27.80 4.71
C MET A 207 -6.31 -29.10 4.72
N THR A 208 -6.06 -29.98 5.68
CA THR A 208 -6.75 -31.27 5.80
C THR A 208 -7.37 -31.46 7.17
N GLY A 209 -8.29 -32.44 7.28
CA GLY A 209 -9.02 -32.74 8.51
C GLY A 209 -10.20 -31.79 8.73
N ASN A 210 -10.63 -31.68 9.98
CA ASN A 210 -11.76 -30.84 10.36
C ASN A 210 -11.32 -29.60 11.13
N ARG A 211 -12.11 -28.55 11.02
CA ARG A 211 -11.97 -27.27 11.75
C ARG A 211 -13.32 -26.87 12.33
N ASN A 212 -13.31 -26.11 13.40
CA ASN A 212 -14.54 -25.49 13.88
C ASN A 212 -14.92 -24.34 12.95
N ALA A 213 -16.16 -24.31 12.50
CA ALA A 213 -16.70 -23.23 11.70
C ALA A 213 -16.72 -21.91 12.47
N ALA A 214 -16.65 -20.83 11.75
CA ALA A 214 -16.88 -19.51 12.32
C ALA A 214 -18.37 -19.30 12.62
N SER A 215 -18.68 -18.67 13.73
CA SER A 215 -20.06 -18.42 14.17
C SER A 215 -20.29 -16.95 14.52
N ARG A 216 -21.55 -16.52 14.51
CA ARG A 216 -21.91 -15.16 14.96
C ARG A 216 -21.60 -14.94 16.44
N THR A 217 -21.56 -15.99 17.25
CA THR A 217 -21.13 -15.94 18.65
C THR A 217 -19.67 -15.48 18.77
N ASP A 218 -18.82 -15.83 17.82
CA ASP A 218 -17.43 -15.42 17.82
C ASP A 218 -17.30 -13.89 17.66
N LEU A 219 -18.20 -13.26 16.88
CA LEU A 219 -18.28 -11.81 16.80
C LEU A 219 -18.65 -11.15 18.11
N GLN A 220 -19.56 -11.77 18.88
CA GLN A 220 -19.92 -11.27 20.22
C GLN A 220 -18.74 -11.38 21.19
N ILE A 221 -17.95 -12.44 21.09
CA ILE A 221 -16.72 -12.60 21.89
C ILE A 221 -15.72 -11.50 21.54
N LEU A 222 -15.50 -11.25 20.26
CA LEU A 222 -14.62 -10.15 19.80
C LEU A 222 -15.14 -8.79 20.26
N GLN A 223 -16.45 -8.53 20.14
CA GLN A 223 -17.06 -7.28 20.61
C GLN A 223 -16.83 -7.09 22.12
N ASN A 224 -17.10 -8.12 22.92
CA ASN A 224 -16.87 -8.09 24.36
C ASN A 224 -15.41 -7.78 24.69
N TYR A 225 -14.47 -8.43 23.97
CA TYR A 225 -13.04 -8.17 24.14
C TYR A 225 -12.72 -6.68 23.89
N PHE A 226 -13.10 -6.11 22.74
CA PHE A 226 -12.80 -4.70 22.43
C PHE A 226 -13.44 -3.72 23.41
N ARG A 227 -14.64 -4.03 23.92
CA ARG A 227 -15.31 -3.24 24.97
C ARG A 227 -14.55 -3.32 26.31
N THR A 228 -14.11 -4.50 26.69
CA THR A 228 -13.36 -4.72 27.95
C THR A 228 -12.03 -3.96 27.98
N ILE A 229 -11.34 -3.88 26.84
CA ILE A 229 -10.10 -3.12 26.74
C ILE A 229 -10.31 -1.62 26.46
N ASN A 230 -11.55 -1.14 26.46
CA ASN A 230 -11.95 0.25 26.14
C ASN A 230 -11.44 0.73 24.77
N ARG A 231 -11.51 -0.13 23.75
CA ARG A 231 -11.15 0.16 22.36
C ARG A 231 -12.31 -0.07 21.40
N TRP A 232 -13.52 0.20 21.87
CA TRP A 232 -14.74 0.10 21.09
C TRP A 232 -15.27 1.49 20.75
N ILE A 233 -15.36 1.80 19.46
CA ILE A 233 -16.03 3.00 18.96
C ILE A 233 -16.96 2.55 17.83
N GLU A 234 -18.25 2.81 17.98
CA GLU A 234 -19.26 2.43 17.00
C GLU A 234 -19.00 3.08 15.65
N GLY A 235 -19.18 2.31 14.57
CA GLY A 235 -18.94 2.76 13.21
C GLY A 235 -17.49 2.68 12.74
N LYS A 236 -16.51 2.59 13.66
CA LYS A 236 -15.07 2.52 13.36
C LYS A 236 -14.45 1.13 13.61
N MET A 237 -15.29 0.13 13.83
CA MET A 237 -14.84 -1.25 14.01
C MET A 237 -15.03 -2.01 12.72
N HIS A 238 -13.99 -2.67 12.26
CA HIS A 238 -13.96 -3.40 11.01
C HIS A 238 -13.52 -4.84 11.24
N ILE A 239 -14.04 -5.75 10.42
CA ILE A 239 -13.57 -7.14 10.37
C ILE A 239 -13.48 -7.60 8.92
N MET A 240 -12.35 -8.22 8.57
CA MET A 240 -12.12 -8.86 7.28
C MET A 240 -12.25 -10.36 7.43
N LEU A 241 -13.23 -10.93 6.74
CA LEU A 241 -13.51 -12.35 6.77
C LEU A 241 -13.03 -13.03 5.50
N PRO A 242 -12.38 -14.21 5.59
CA PRO A 242 -12.25 -15.09 4.43
C PRO A 242 -13.63 -15.53 3.94
N PRO A 243 -13.80 -15.85 2.64
CA PRO A 243 -15.10 -16.23 2.07
C PRO A 243 -15.75 -17.43 2.78
N ALA A 244 -14.94 -18.39 3.25
CA ALA A 244 -15.43 -19.54 4.01
C ALA A 244 -16.16 -19.08 5.29
N PHE A 245 -15.57 -18.18 6.07
CA PHE A 245 -16.19 -17.65 7.29
C PHE A 245 -17.47 -16.88 7.01
N LEU A 246 -17.47 -16.13 5.89
CA LEU A 246 -18.68 -15.40 5.48
C LEU A 246 -19.84 -16.37 5.18
N MET A 247 -19.57 -17.46 4.47
CA MET A 247 -20.58 -18.48 4.17
C MET A 247 -21.03 -19.24 5.43
N GLU A 248 -20.12 -19.52 6.36
CA GLU A 248 -20.42 -20.21 7.62
C GLU A 248 -21.28 -19.36 8.56
N MET A 249 -20.98 -18.08 8.70
CA MET A 249 -21.68 -17.16 9.59
C MET A 249 -22.99 -16.63 8.99
N TYR A 250 -23.04 -16.45 7.67
CA TYR A 250 -24.13 -15.76 6.95
C TYR A 250 -24.60 -16.58 5.73
N PRO A 251 -25.25 -17.75 5.94
CA PRO A 251 -25.82 -18.52 4.84
C PRO A 251 -26.83 -17.69 4.04
N ALA A 252 -26.83 -17.86 2.72
CA ALA A 252 -27.65 -17.05 1.82
C ALA A 252 -29.17 -17.22 2.01
N ASP A 253 -29.60 -18.40 2.48
CA ASP A 253 -30.99 -18.76 2.76
C ASP A 253 -31.52 -18.26 4.11
N SER A 254 -30.65 -17.64 4.92
CA SER A 254 -31.01 -17.13 6.23
C SER A 254 -31.74 -15.78 6.14
N ILE A 255 -32.90 -15.66 6.79
CA ILE A 255 -33.66 -14.40 6.93
C ILE A 255 -32.80 -13.33 7.63
N ILE A 256 -31.97 -13.75 8.59
CA ILE A 256 -31.09 -12.85 9.32
C ILE A 256 -30.08 -12.22 8.38
N THR A 257 -29.48 -13.01 7.49
CA THR A 257 -28.52 -12.52 6.48
C THR A 257 -29.19 -11.48 5.57
N ALA A 258 -30.40 -11.77 5.08
CA ALA A 258 -31.15 -10.84 4.24
C ALA A 258 -31.43 -9.50 4.95
N THR A 259 -31.82 -9.55 6.21
CA THR A 259 -32.08 -8.34 7.03
C THR A 259 -30.81 -7.53 7.26
N LEU A 260 -29.69 -8.17 7.56
CA LEU A 260 -28.41 -7.49 7.77
C LEU A 260 -27.87 -6.85 6.48
N MET A 261 -28.06 -7.50 5.33
CA MET A 261 -27.71 -6.94 4.02
C MET A 261 -28.50 -5.67 3.69
N GLN A 262 -29.75 -5.59 4.10
CA GLN A 262 -30.59 -4.40 3.89
C GLN A 262 -30.18 -3.21 4.79
N SER A 263 -29.49 -3.46 5.90
CA SER A 263 -29.03 -2.41 6.81
C SER A 263 -27.84 -1.61 6.30
N VAL A 264 -27.19 -2.04 5.23
CA VAL A 264 -26.01 -1.39 4.66
C VAL A 264 -26.43 -0.44 3.54
N THR A 265 -25.98 0.81 3.63
CA THR A 265 -26.25 1.84 2.62
C THR A 265 -25.40 1.61 1.35
N GLU A 266 -25.84 2.17 0.23
CA GLU A 266 -25.12 2.07 -1.05
C GLU A 266 -23.70 2.67 -0.96
N ALA A 267 -23.53 3.77 -0.22
CA ALA A 267 -22.22 4.38 -0.01
C ALA A 267 -21.28 3.45 0.76
N GLU A 268 -21.79 2.73 1.75
CA GLU A 268 -21.01 1.75 2.53
C GLU A 268 -20.65 0.52 1.71
N ARG A 269 -21.54 0.04 0.83
CA ARG A 269 -21.26 -1.04 -0.11
C ARG A 269 -20.12 -0.68 -1.06
N ARG A 270 -20.13 0.55 -1.59
CA ARG A 270 -19.02 1.06 -2.41
C ARG A 270 -17.71 1.18 -1.66
N SER A 271 -17.76 1.32 -0.32
CA SER A 271 -16.58 1.29 0.55
C SER A 271 -16.17 -0.12 1.00
N GLY A 272 -16.74 -1.18 0.38
CA GLY A 272 -16.38 -2.58 0.64
C GLY A 272 -17.08 -3.23 1.82
N VAL A 273 -18.02 -2.55 2.51
CA VAL A 273 -18.78 -3.12 3.61
C VAL A 273 -19.92 -3.97 3.04
N LEU A 274 -19.90 -5.26 3.32
CA LEU A 274 -20.94 -6.21 2.87
C LEU A 274 -22.12 -6.28 3.82
N LEU A 275 -21.83 -6.33 5.12
CA LEU A 275 -22.79 -6.54 6.21
C LEU A 275 -22.38 -5.71 7.42
N LYS A 276 -23.35 -5.45 8.30
CA LYS A 276 -23.08 -4.91 9.64
C LYS A 276 -23.71 -5.85 10.67
N ASP A 277 -22.89 -6.42 11.53
CA ASP A 277 -23.36 -7.26 12.63
C ASP A 277 -22.53 -7.01 13.89
N GLN A 278 -23.17 -7.07 15.06
CA GLN A 278 -22.54 -6.83 16.36
C GLN A 278 -21.68 -5.54 16.41
N GLY A 279 -22.06 -4.52 15.61
CA GLY A 279 -21.33 -3.24 15.52
C GLY A 279 -20.04 -3.27 14.71
N PHE A 280 -19.70 -4.39 14.07
CA PHE A 280 -18.62 -4.49 13.10
C PHE A 280 -19.10 -4.19 11.69
N ASN A 281 -18.28 -3.48 10.93
CA ASN A 281 -18.39 -3.38 9.49
C ASN A 281 -17.67 -4.60 8.89
N ILE A 282 -18.45 -5.49 8.28
CA ILE A 282 -17.95 -6.78 7.76
C ILE A 282 -17.56 -6.62 6.30
N MET A 283 -16.33 -6.97 6.00
CA MET A 283 -15.74 -6.98 4.68
C MET A 283 -15.26 -8.41 4.37
N SER A 284 -15.13 -8.77 3.11
CA SER A 284 -14.59 -10.07 2.71
C SER A 284 -13.57 -9.92 1.60
N ARG A 285 -12.55 -10.77 1.63
CA ARG A 285 -11.50 -10.85 0.63
C ARG A 285 -11.08 -12.31 0.42
N SER A 286 -10.71 -12.66 -0.79
CA SER A 286 -10.30 -14.02 -1.18
C SER A 286 -9.12 -14.55 -0.36
N SER A 287 -8.14 -13.69 -0.12
CA SER A 287 -6.98 -14.00 0.73
C SER A 287 -6.93 -13.00 1.89
N VAL A 288 -6.97 -13.49 3.14
CA VAL A 288 -6.87 -12.67 4.33
C VAL A 288 -5.57 -13.01 5.06
N ILE A 289 -5.62 -13.87 6.05
CA ILE A 289 -4.45 -14.40 6.76
C ILE A 289 -4.66 -15.87 7.05
N THR A 290 -3.58 -16.62 7.09
CA THR A 290 -3.56 -18.01 7.56
C THR A 290 -2.70 -18.12 8.81
N THR A 291 -3.03 -19.06 9.68
CA THR A 291 -2.29 -19.29 10.91
C THR A 291 -1.92 -20.75 11.03
N THR A 292 -0.76 -21.03 11.60
CA THR A 292 -0.39 -22.39 12.00
C THR A 292 -1.28 -22.88 13.15
N ALA A 293 -1.27 -24.17 13.42
CA ALA A 293 -1.96 -24.73 14.59
C ALA A 293 -1.55 -24.06 15.92
N ALA A 294 -0.31 -23.61 16.03
CA ALA A 294 0.19 -22.84 17.18
C ALA A 294 -0.29 -21.37 17.21
N GLY A 295 -0.99 -20.89 16.16
CA GLY A 295 -1.47 -19.51 16.07
C GLY A 295 -0.40 -18.51 15.62
N VAL A 296 0.65 -18.98 14.93
CA VAL A 296 1.61 -18.10 14.26
C VAL A 296 1.02 -17.72 12.90
N VAL A 297 1.04 -16.44 12.56
CA VAL A 297 0.56 -15.94 11.27
C VAL A 297 1.59 -16.27 10.19
N ARG A 298 1.11 -16.79 9.05
CA ARG A 298 1.94 -17.07 7.88
C ARG A 298 2.24 -15.81 7.09
N ALA A 299 3.42 -15.74 6.51
CA ALA A 299 3.75 -14.69 5.57
C ALA A 299 2.92 -14.81 4.28
N PRO A 300 2.59 -13.69 3.60
CA PRO A 300 1.96 -13.72 2.29
C PRO A 300 2.77 -14.57 1.30
N GLY A 301 2.06 -15.32 0.44
CA GLY A 301 2.70 -16.21 -0.53
C GLY A 301 3.32 -17.49 0.05
N GLU A 302 3.39 -17.65 1.37
CA GLU A 302 3.87 -18.88 2.00
C GLU A 302 2.84 -20.00 1.83
N ALA A 303 3.30 -21.15 1.31
CA ALA A 303 2.43 -22.30 1.13
C ALA A 303 1.83 -22.74 2.47
N GLY A 304 0.50 -22.85 2.52
CA GLY A 304 -0.22 -23.32 3.70
C GLY A 304 0.12 -24.77 4.03
N GLY A 305 0.37 -25.04 5.31
CA GLY A 305 0.55 -26.39 5.82
C GLY A 305 -0.79 -27.12 5.99
N VAL A 306 -0.76 -28.45 5.97
CA VAL A 306 -1.96 -29.28 6.15
C VAL A 306 -2.67 -29.06 7.49
N THR A 307 -1.94 -28.62 8.51
CA THR A 307 -2.45 -28.33 9.87
C THR A 307 -2.85 -26.87 10.08
N ASP A 308 -2.63 -26.03 9.11
CA ASP A 308 -2.93 -24.60 9.21
C ASP A 308 -4.45 -24.35 9.23
N GLY A 309 -4.85 -23.14 9.55
CA GLY A 309 -6.25 -22.70 9.57
C GLY A 309 -6.40 -21.30 9.02
N LEU A 310 -7.57 -21.02 8.45
CA LEU A 310 -7.94 -19.68 8.05
C LEU A 310 -8.10 -18.79 9.28
N ALA A 311 -7.86 -17.50 9.12
CA ALA A 311 -8.12 -16.52 10.16
C ALA A 311 -8.71 -15.23 9.57
N ALA A 312 -9.59 -14.62 10.35
CA ALA A 312 -10.14 -13.30 10.12
C ALA A 312 -9.38 -12.28 10.98
N ILE A 313 -9.30 -11.05 10.52
CA ILE A 313 -8.73 -9.94 11.27
C ILE A 313 -9.80 -8.92 11.61
N ALA A 314 -9.89 -8.53 12.89
CA ALA A 314 -10.75 -7.47 13.38
C ALA A 314 -9.88 -6.33 13.92
N TRP A 315 -10.24 -5.10 13.55
CA TRP A 315 -9.47 -3.93 13.97
C TRP A 315 -10.35 -2.70 14.22
N TYR A 316 -9.81 -1.82 15.07
CA TYR A 316 -10.28 -0.46 15.22
C TYR A 316 -9.48 0.44 14.26
N GLU A 317 -10.16 1.31 13.51
CA GLU A 317 -9.59 2.14 12.44
C GLU A 317 -8.31 2.89 12.84
N GLU A 318 -8.29 3.49 14.03
CA GLU A 318 -7.14 4.24 14.54
C GLU A 318 -6.04 3.36 15.19
N SER A 319 -6.23 2.05 15.23
CA SER A 319 -5.24 1.11 15.82
C SER A 319 -4.27 0.54 14.81
N VAL A 320 -4.58 0.68 13.54
CA VAL A 320 -3.74 0.28 12.42
C VAL A 320 -3.34 1.50 11.60
N GLU A 321 -2.19 1.44 10.99
CA GLU A 321 -1.63 2.52 10.20
C GLU A 321 -1.20 2.00 8.83
N LEU A 322 -1.40 2.84 7.84
CA LEU A 322 -0.93 2.63 6.48
C LEU A 322 -0.15 3.87 6.05
N ALA A 323 1.00 3.67 5.46
CA ALA A 323 1.80 4.72 4.85
C ALA A 323 2.13 4.32 3.41
N MET A 324 1.82 5.20 2.48
CA MET A 324 2.19 5.06 1.09
C MET A 324 3.41 5.95 0.82
N GLY A 325 4.45 5.37 0.27
CA GLY A 325 5.66 6.08 -0.13
C GLY A 325 5.60 6.51 -1.60
N THR A 326 6.73 6.47 -2.28
CA THR A 326 6.83 6.78 -3.70
C THR A 326 6.24 5.68 -4.56
N ILE A 327 5.57 6.07 -5.63
CA ILE A 327 5.15 5.20 -6.73
C ILE A 327 5.96 5.62 -7.94
N ASP A 328 6.79 4.73 -8.44
CA ASP A 328 7.69 4.99 -9.55
C ASP A 328 7.40 4.05 -10.72
N ALA A 329 7.22 4.63 -11.91
CA ALA A 329 7.10 3.90 -13.16
C ALA A 329 8.40 4.06 -13.97
N PHE A 330 9.04 2.96 -14.29
CA PHE A 330 10.26 2.92 -15.07
C PHE A 330 9.94 2.53 -16.51
N GLU A 331 10.40 3.33 -17.46
CA GLU A 331 10.24 3.04 -18.87
C GLU A 331 11.55 3.21 -19.63
N LYS A 332 11.84 2.29 -20.54
CA LYS A 332 12.93 2.39 -21.50
C LYS A 332 12.36 2.15 -22.89
N LEU A 333 12.13 3.27 -23.61
CA LEU A 333 11.54 3.22 -24.94
C LEU A 333 12.59 2.90 -26.00
N LYS A 334 12.20 2.10 -27.00
CA LYS A 334 13.02 1.76 -28.18
C LYS A 334 14.40 1.23 -27.82
N ASP A 335 14.45 0.29 -26.86
CA ASP A 335 15.71 -0.33 -26.49
C ASP A 335 16.32 -1.08 -27.68
N PRO A 336 17.55 -0.70 -28.15
CA PRO A 336 18.17 -1.36 -29.27
C PRO A 336 18.63 -2.79 -28.99
N GLN A 337 18.74 -3.20 -27.71
CA GLN A 337 19.12 -4.56 -27.33
C GLN A 337 17.93 -5.54 -27.50
N PHE A 338 16.71 -5.05 -27.27
CA PHE A 338 15.50 -5.87 -27.26
C PHE A 338 14.53 -5.54 -28.39
N TYR A 339 14.81 -4.49 -29.19
CA TYR A 339 13.94 -3.99 -30.27
C TYR A 339 12.50 -3.76 -29.82
N GLY A 340 12.33 -3.19 -28.64
CA GLY A 340 11.02 -2.96 -28.02
C GLY A 340 11.08 -1.95 -26.89
N ASP A 341 9.95 -1.79 -26.21
CA ASP A 341 9.80 -0.94 -25.05
C ASP A 341 9.80 -1.82 -23.79
N VAL A 342 10.50 -1.41 -22.73
CA VAL A 342 10.58 -2.12 -21.45
C VAL A 342 9.94 -1.27 -20.38
N TYR A 343 9.06 -1.88 -19.57
CA TYR A 343 8.33 -1.24 -18.47
C TYR A 343 8.49 -2.01 -17.18
N SER A 344 8.56 -1.31 -16.05
CA SER A 344 8.42 -1.89 -14.72
C SER A 344 7.86 -0.85 -13.74
N PHE A 345 7.30 -1.32 -12.62
CA PHE A 345 6.73 -0.46 -11.60
C PHE A 345 7.35 -0.76 -10.24
N GLU A 346 7.50 0.28 -9.43
CA GLU A 346 7.85 0.17 -8.01
C GLU A 346 6.82 0.95 -7.19
N VAL A 347 6.25 0.28 -6.18
CA VAL A 347 5.35 0.89 -5.22
C VAL A 347 5.90 0.64 -3.83
N ARG A 348 6.00 1.68 -3.01
CA ARG A 348 6.44 1.57 -1.62
C ARG A 348 5.27 1.75 -0.70
N VAL A 349 4.95 0.70 0.04
CA VAL A 349 3.85 0.71 1.01
C VAL A 349 4.31 0.06 2.30
N GLY A 350 3.88 0.61 3.41
CA GLY A 350 4.10 0.02 4.71
C GLY A 350 2.90 0.21 5.61
N GLY A 351 2.80 -0.62 6.60
CA GLY A 351 1.74 -0.53 7.59
C GLY A 351 2.11 -1.28 8.84
N ARG A 352 1.50 -0.91 9.94
CA ARG A 352 1.73 -1.57 11.23
C ARG A 352 0.59 -1.30 12.21
N ALA A 353 0.52 -2.11 13.26
CA ALA A 353 -0.19 -1.75 14.46
C ALA A 353 0.44 -0.48 15.08
N ARG A 354 -0.35 0.56 15.31
CA ARG A 354 0.15 1.84 15.89
C ARG A 354 0.68 1.69 17.31
N ARG A 355 0.26 0.65 18.02
CA ARG A 355 0.68 0.38 19.40
C ARG A 355 1.46 -0.92 19.48
N SER A 356 2.51 -0.93 20.27
CA SER A 356 3.31 -2.12 20.53
C SER A 356 2.56 -3.22 21.31
N ASP A 357 1.49 -2.82 22.04
CA ASP A 357 0.63 -3.75 22.78
C ASP A 357 -0.53 -4.34 21.94
N TYR A 358 -0.64 -3.96 20.65
CA TYR A 358 -1.68 -4.40 19.71
C TYR A 358 -3.12 -4.20 20.21
N LYS A 359 -3.36 -3.30 21.18
CA LYS A 359 -4.72 -2.98 21.62
C LYS A 359 -5.51 -2.36 20.48
N GLY A 360 -6.62 -2.99 20.14
CA GLY A 360 -7.48 -2.58 19.04
C GLY A 360 -7.33 -3.44 17.78
N ILE A 361 -6.57 -4.55 17.87
CA ILE A 361 -6.45 -5.56 16.81
C ILE A 361 -6.65 -6.93 17.44
N ALA A 362 -7.43 -7.79 16.77
CA ALA A 362 -7.64 -9.18 17.17
C ALA A 362 -7.78 -10.07 15.95
N ILE A 363 -7.45 -11.36 16.08
CA ILE A 363 -7.71 -12.34 15.04
C ILE A 363 -8.66 -13.40 15.56
N LEU A 364 -9.53 -13.87 14.67
CA LEU A 364 -10.38 -15.03 14.84
C LEU A 364 -9.83 -16.14 13.94
N ARG A 365 -9.26 -17.18 14.52
CA ARG A 365 -8.65 -18.30 13.79
C ARG A 365 -9.43 -19.59 13.96
N GLN A 366 -9.40 -20.42 12.97
CA GLN A 366 -10.03 -21.73 13.03
C GLN A 366 -9.43 -22.59 14.15
N ALA A 367 -10.30 -23.17 14.98
CA ALA A 367 -9.90 -24.16 15.96
C ALA A 367 -9.91 -25.56 15.33
N THR A 368 -9.02 -26.42 15.79
CA THR A 368 -9.13 -27.87 15.55
C THR A 368 -10.22 -28.41 16.50
N PRO A 369 -11.18 -29.24 16.04
CA PRO A 369 -12.14 -29.88 16.91
C PRO A 369 -11.43 -30.71 17.98
N ALA A 370 -11.96 -30.70 19.20
CA ALA A 370 -11.46 -31.50 20.31
C ALA A 370 -11.68 -33.00 20.07
#